data_a3edf6b270326f98798cf41a6caadfb1
#
_entry.id   a3edf6b270326f98798cf41a6caadfb1
#
_cell.length_a   1.000
_cell.length_b   1.000
_cell.length_c   1.000
_cell.angle_alpha   90.00
_cell.angle_beta   90.00
_cell.angle_gamma   90.00
#
_symmetry.space_group_name_H-M   'P 1'
#
loop_
_entity.id
_entity.type
_entity.pdbx_description
1 polymer ?
#
loop_
_entity_poly.entity_id
_entity_poly.type
_entity_poly.pdbx_seq_one_letter_code
_entity_poly.pdbx_strand_id
1 'polypeptide(L)'
;MIYTELTEKAMKICFQAHKEQKDKGGIPYVFHPFHVAEQMDTETETCVALLHDVIEDTGWTLNQIAAEGFPSDVLNALELMTHDSGVQYLDYVQELSVNPIAKKVKMADLRHNSTRERLKSFTEKDVKRLKKYLNAQAILTGGTADLETMALRVSRPLTDMDGKQAVLEIIYEPDGRVRSFILKINAGEEKEEKAAKEDSEGSIQTTEEVSFQDRSSLVRGLEKRNISTAQIRELFV
;
A
#
# COMPACT_ATOMS: atom_id res chain seq x y z
N MET A 1 -14.28 6.89 7.31
CA MET A 1 -14.45 8.34 6.95
C MET A 1 -14.77 9.15 8.20
N ILE A 2 -14.17 10.32 8.35
CA ILE A 2 -14.44 11.28 9.45
C ILE A 2 -15.45 12.31 8.95
N TYR A 3 -16.41 12.68 9.79
CA TYR A 3 -17.47 13.64 9.47
C TYR A 3 -17.30 14.92 10.29
N THR A 4 -16.93 16.02 9.64
CA THR A 4 -16.76 17.37 10.19
C THR A 4 -17.27 18.38 9.18
N GLU A 5 -17.33 19.67 9.54
CA GLU A 5 -17.68 20.74 8.60
C GLU A 5 -16.75 20.80 7.38
N LEU A 6 -15.45 20.53 7.61
CA LEU A 6 -14.44 20.54 6.56
C LEU A 6 -14.60 19.36 5.59
N THR A 7 -14.81 18.15 6.12
CA THR A 7 -15.05 16.96 5.28
C THR A 7 -16.38 17.03 4.56
N GLU A 8 -17.43 17.62 5.16
CA GLU A 8 -18.71 17.88 4.49
C GLU A 8 -18.53 18.83 3.31
N LYS A 9 -17.70 19.88 3.45
CA LYS A 9 -17.33 20.77 2.35
C LYS A 9 -16.60 20.01 1.24
N ALA A 10 -15.62 19.17 1.58
CA ALA A 10 -14.90 18.32 0.63
C ALA A 10 -15.84 17.37 -0.13
N MET A 11 -16.83 16.75 0.56
CA MET A 11 -17.86 15.92 -0.06
C MET A 11 -18.70 16.69 -1.08
N LYS A 12 -19.11 17.92 -0.76
CA LYS A 12 -19.90 18.77 -1.67
C LYS A 12 -19.10 19.12 -2.93
N ILE A 13 -17.83 19.50 -2.77
CA ILE A 13 -16.93 19.80 -3.90
C ILE A 13 -16.72 18.55 -4.76
N CYS A 14 -16.36 17.43 -4.16
CA CYS A 14 -16.18 16.15 -4.84
C CYS A 14 -17.42 15.75 -5.65
N PHE A 15 -18.60 15.80 -5.02
CA PHE A 15 -19.86 15.46 -5.69
C PHE A 15 -20.12 16.39 -6.90
N GLN A 16 -19.99 17.70 -6.73
CA GLN A 16 -20.23 18.66 -7.82
C GLN A 16 -19.22 18.50 -8.95
N ALA A 17 -17.95 18.25 -8.64
CA ALA A 17 -16.89 18.08 -9.62
C ALA A 17 -17.08 16.82 -10.48
N HIS A 18 -17.51 15.71 -9.88
CA HIS A 18 -17.59 14.39 -10.54
C HIS A 18 -19.00 13.93 -10.90
N LYS A 19 -20.06 14.72 -10.66
CA LYS A 19 -21.47 14.29 -10.79
C LYS A 19 -21.85 13.73 -12.16
N GLU A 20 -21.22 14.23 -13.24
CA GLU A 20 -21.48 13.80 -14.61
C GLU A 20 -20.50 12.72 -15.10
N GLN A 21 -19.45 12.43 -14.31
CA GLN A 21 -18.42 11.47 -14.71
C GLN A 21 -18.85 10.03 -14.35
N LYS A 22 -18.39 9.10 -15.17
CA LYS A 22 -18.56 7.65 -14.98
C LYS A 22 -17.22 6.94 -15.05
N ASP A 23 -17.07 5.93 -14.25
CA ASP A 23 -15.91 5.04 -14.32
C ASP A 23 -15.99 4.10 -15.55
N LYS A 24 -14.95 3.29 -15.78
CA LYS A 24 -14.88 2.32 -16.89
C LYS A 24 -15.97 1.25 -16.83
N GLY A 25 -16.56 1.00 -15.66
CA GLY A 25 -17.70 0.11 -15.46
C GLY A 25 -19.04 0.77 -15.76
N GLY A 26 -19.07 2.12 -15.96
CA GLY A 26 -20.28 2.91 -16.17
C GLY A 26 -20.96 3.36 -14.85
N ILE A 27 -20.31 3.16 -13.72
CA ILE A 27 -20.76 3.59 -12.39
C ILE A 27 -20.43 5.08 -12.21
N PRO A 28 -21.24 5.91 -11.53
CA PRO A 28 -20.90 7.29 -11.21
C PRO A 28 -19.54 7.38 -10.53
N TYR A 29 -18.63 8.19 -11.09
CA TYR A 29 -17.23 8.25 -10.63
C TYR A 29 -17.09 8.72 -9.19
N VAL A 30 -18.01 9.54 -8.71
CA VAL A 30 -18.02 10.07 -7.35
C VAL A 30 -17.90 9.00 -6.25
N PHE A 31 -18.34 7.77 -6.53
CA PHE A 31 -18.20 6.67 -5.56
C PHE A 31 -16.74 6.24 -5.34
N HIS A 32 -15.84 6.49 -6.30
CA HIS A 32 -14.42 6.19 -6.12
C HIS A 32 -13.76 7.00 -5.00
N PRO A 33 -13.75 8.35 -5.03
CA PRO A 33 -13.15 9.13 -3.94
C PRO A 33 -13.84 8.92 -2.59
N PHE A 34 -15.16 8.66 -2.58
CA PHE A 34 -15.86 8.31 -1.34
C PHE A 34 -15.35 6.98 -0.77
N HIS A 35 -15.19 5.94 -1.60
CA HIS A 35 -14.64 4.65 -1.16
C HIS A 35 -13.21 4.78 -0.64
N VAL A 36 -12.37 5.62 -1.27
CA VAL A 36 -11.02 5.91 -0.76
C VAL A 36 -11.09 6.62 0.59
N ALA A 37 -11.97 7.61 0.73
CA ALA A 37 -12.15 8.36 1.98
C ALA A 37 -12.67 7.52 3.16
N GLU A 38 -13.46 6.46 2.91
CA GLU A 38 -13.89 5.52 3.95
C GLU A 38 -12.74 4.79 4.66
N GLN A 39 -11.57 4.69 4.01
CA GLN A 39 -10.38 4.05 4.54
C GLN A 39 -9.47 5.00 5.33
N MET A 40 -9.85 6.26 5.49
CA MET A 40 -9.06 7.30 6.15
C MET A 40 -9.43 7.46 7.62
N ASP A 41 -8.42 7.74 8.46
CA ASP A 41 -8.54 7.78 9.92
C ASP A 41 -8.55 9.21 10.48
N THR A 42 -8.17 10.22 9.69
CA THR A 42 -8.12 11.62 10.10
C THR A 42 -8.96 12.52 9.20
N GLU A 43 -9.31 13.73 9.69
CA GLU A 43 -10.03 14.74 8.92
C GLU A 43 -9.24 15.16 7.68
N THR A 44 -7.93 15.42 7.83
CA THR A 44 -7.04 15.83 6.73
C THR A 44 -6.96 14.76 5.66
N GLU A 45 -6.72 13.50 6.03
CA GLU A 45 -6.70 12.37 5.10
C GLU A 45 -8.03 12.20 4.37
N THR A 46 -9.17 12.35 5.09
CA THR A 46 -10.50 12.26 4.51
C THR A 46 -10.73 13.36 3.47
N CYS A 47 -10.34 14.60 3.76
CA CYS A 47 -10.43 15.71 2.80
C CYS A 47 -9.57 15.46 1.55
N VAL A 48 -8.32 15.03 1.74
CA VAL A 48 -7.42 14.71 0.62
C VAL A 48 -7.98 13.56 -0.22
N ALA A 49 -8.51 12.52 0.41
CA ALA A 49 -9.11 11.38 -0.30
C ALA A 49 -10.35 11.77 -1.12
N LEU A 50 -11.19 12.68 -0.61
CA LEU A 50 -12.35 13.18 -1.35
C LEU A 50 -11.95 14.09 -2.53
N LEU A 51 -10.85 14.82 -2.42
CA LEU A 51 -10.45 15.84 -3.38
C LEU A 51 -9.30 15.41 -4.31
N HIS A 52 -8.72 14.21 -4.17
CA HIS A 52 -7.47 13.81 -4.84
C HIS A 52 -7.55 13.86 -6.37
N ASP A 53 -8.70 13.54 -6.96
CA ASP A 53 -8.91 13.57 -8.41
C ASP A 53 -9.60 14.85 -8.90
N VAL A 54 -10.04 15.74 -8.00
CA VAL A 54 -10.79 16.95 -8.37
C VAL A 54 -9.96 17.89 -9.24
N ILE A 55 -8.67 18.07 -8.89
CA ILE A 55 -7.77 18.97 -9.65
C ILE A 55 -7.34 18.32 -10.97
N GLU A 56 -7.01 17.01 -10.95
CA GLU A 56 -6.49 16.31 -12.13
C GLU A 56 -7.59 16.08 -13.18
N ASP A 57 -8.79 15.68 -12.76
CA ASP A 57 -9.85 15.18 -13.63
C ASP A 57 -10.97 16.20 -13.92
N THR A 58 -10.89 17.41 -13.35
CA THR A 58 -11.95 18.43 -13.54
C THR A 58 -11.37 19.83 -13.81
N GLY A 59 -12.24 20.84 -13.86
CA GLY A 59 -11.82 22.23 -14.05
C GLY A 59 -11.41 22.96 -12.76
N TRP A 60 -11.35 22.28 -11.62
CA TRP A 60 -10.92 22.88 -10.36
C TRP A 60 -9.40 23.05 -10.31
N THR A 61 -8.97 24.14 -9.67
CA THR A 61 -7.56 24.44 -9.43
C THR A 61 -7.23 24.38 -7.93
N LEU A 62 -5.96 24.16 -7.59
CA LEU A 62 -5.50 24.18 -6.19
C LEU A 62 -5.83 25.53 -5.50
N ASN A 63 -5.73 26.66 -6.24
CA ASN A 63 -6.10 27.99 -5.71
C ASN A 63 -7.59 28.09 -5.37
N GLN A 64 -8.47 27.47 -6.15
CA GLN A 64 -9.90 27.46 -5.83
C GLN A 64 -10.18 26.60 -4.58
N ILE A 65 -9.51 25.43 -4.44
CA ILE A 65 -9.59 24.63 -3.21
C ILE A 65 -9.06 25.43 -2.01
N ALA A 66 -7.94 26.15 -2.15
CA ALA A 66 -7.42 27.00 -1.10
C ALA A 66 -8.41 28.13 -0.69
N ALA A 67 -9.09 28.75 -1.65
CA ALA A 67 -10.11 29.77 -1.40
C ALA A 67 -11.34 29.25 -0.62
N GLU A 68 -11.60 27.94 -0.67
CA GLU A 68 -12.61 27.27 0.15
C GLU A 68 -12.21 27.10 1.62
N GLY A 69 -10.97 27.46 1.98
CA GLY A 69 -10.46 27.48 3.36
C GLY A 69 -9.92 26.14 3.86
N PHE A 70 -9.47 25.27 2.95
CA PHE A 70 -8.76 24.04 3.36
C PHE A 70 -7.38 24.34 3.94
N PRO A 71 -6.95 23.63 5.01
CA PRO A 71 -5.64 23.82 5.64
C PRO A 71 -4.47 23.51 4.69
N SER A 72 -3.30 24.07 4.99
CA SER A 72 -2.06 23.87 4.21
C SER A 72 -1.70 22.39 4.02
N ASP A 73 -1.92 21.54 5.03
CA ASP A 73 -1.60 20.12 4.96
C ASP A 73 -2.45 19.40 3.91
N VAL A 74 -3.73 19.79 3.78
CA VAL A 74 -4.61 19.28 2.70
C VAL A 74 -4.08 19.75 1.35
N LEU A 75 -3.77 21.06 1.22
CA LEU A 75 -3.32 21.66 -0.04
C LEU A 75 -1.99 21.06 -0.51
N ASN A 76 -1.02 20.93 0.39
CA ASN A 76 0.29 20.33 0.08
C ASN A 76 0.17 18.86 -0.36
N ALA A 77 -0.72 18.09 0.28
CA ALA A 77 -0.96 16.72 -0.13
C ALA A 77 -1.66 16.63 -1.50
N LEU A 78 -2.64 17.50 -1.78
CA LEU A 78 -3.32 17.57 -3.08
C LEU A 78 -2.38 17.99 -4.22
N GLU A 79 -1.49 18.96 -3.97
CA GLU A 79 -0.46 19.37 -4.95
C GLU A 79 0.41 18.18 -5.34
N LEU A 80 0.91 17.43 -4.36
CA LEU A 80 1.71 16.23 -4.61
C LEU A 80 0.92 15.10 -5.26
N MET A 81 -0.40 15.04 -5.10
CA MET A 81 -1.24 14.01 -5.73
C MET A 81 -1.68 14.38 -7.14
N THR A 82 -1.53 15.63 -7.56
CA THR A 82 -1.83 16.08 -8.92
C THR A 82 -0.65 15.75 -9.84
N HIS A 83 -0.83 14.73 -10.70
CA HIS A 83 0.24 14.27 -11.61
C HIS A 83 0.41 15.20 -12.80
N ASP A 84 1.62 15.77 -12.97
CA ASP A 84 2.00 16.47 -14.20
C ASP A 84 2.29 15.44 -15.32
N SER A 85 1.64 15.58 -16.45
CA SER A 85 1.81 14.71 -17.62
C SER A 85 3.25 14.68 -18.18
N GLY A 86 4.09 15.66 -17.84
CA GLY A 86 5.52 15.72 -18.19
C GLY A 86 6.40 14.85 -17.31
N VAL A 87 5.91 14.36 -16.16
CA VAL A 87 6.66 13.55 -15.21
C VAL A 87 6.34 12.07 -15.39
N GLN A 88 7.37 11.20 -15.36
CA GLN A 88 7.15 9.76 -15.39
C GLN A 88 6.35 9.31 -14.16
N TYR A 89 5.37 8.43 -14.37
CA TYR A 89 4.41 8.06 -13.32
C TYR A 89 5.07 7.50 -12.05
N LEU A 90 6.13 6.67 -12.16
CA LEU A 90 6.80 6.11 -10.98
C LEU A 90 7.65 7.16 -10.25
N ASP A 91 8.22 8.14 -10.97
CA ASP A 91 8.94 9.27 -10.36
C ASP A 91 7.97 10.15 -9.56
N TYR A 92 6.80 10.47 -10.13
CA TYR A 92 5.71 11.13 -9.43
C TYR A 92 5.32 10.37 -8.14
N VAL A 93 5.18 9.04 -8.22
CA VAL A 93 4.85 8.23 -7.03
C VAL A 93 5.97 8.28 -5.99
N GLN A 94 7.23 8.33 -6.41
CA GLN A 94 8.37 8.47 -5.52
C GLN A 94 8.35 9.84 -4.82
N GLU A 95 8.07 10.92 -5.54
CA GLU A 95 7.97 12.27 -5.00
C GLU A 95 6.85 12.39 -3.97
N LEU A 96 5.64 11.92 -4.28
CA LEU A 96 4.53 11.98 -3.33
C LEU A 96 4.74 11.12 -2.08
N SER A 97 5.58 10.08 -2.15
CA SER A 97 5.80 9.13 -1.06
C SER A 97 6.41 9.74 0.21
N VAL A 98 7.02 10.92 0.10
CA VAL A 98 7.60 11.65 1.24
C VAL A 98 6.53 12.29 2.15
N ASN A 99 5.33 12.53 1.60
CA ASN A 99 4.21 13.06 2.37
C ASN A 99 3.34 11.89 2.89
N PRO A 100 3.21 11.71 4.22
CA PRO A 100 2.49 10.57 4.78
C PRO A 100 1.00 10.54 4.41
N ILE A 101 0.36 11.69 4.26
CA ILE A 101 -1.05 11.82 3.89
C ILE A 101 -1.25 11.41 2.43
N ALA A 102 -0.49 12.02 1.50
CA ALA A 102 -0.55 11.71 0.07
C ALA A 102 -0.22 10.22 -0.18
N LYS A 103 0.82 9.70 0.49
CA LYS A 103 1.22 8.29 0.45
C LYS A 103 0.08 7.35 0.85
N LYS A 104 -0.61 7.62 1.96
CA LYS A 104 -1.70 6.80 2.48
C LYS A 104 -2.91 6.83 1.54
N VAL A 105 -3.30 8.01 1.09
CA VAL A 105 -4.42 8.18 0.15
C VAL A 105 -4.10 7.49 -1.18
N LYS A 106 -2.88 7.69 -1.73
CA LYS A 106 -2.47 7.03 -2.99
C LYS A 106 -2.44 5.52 -2.89
N MET A 107 -2.06 4.98 -1.75
CA MET A 107 -2.12 3.53 -1.53
C MET A 107 -3.56 3.01 -1.59
N ALA A 108 -4.51 3.69 -0.94
CA ALA A 108 -5.93 3.31 -0.97
C ALA A 108 -6.53 3.46 -2.38
N ASP A 109 -6.19 4.54 -3.09
CA ASP A 109 -6.55 4.76 -4.50
C ASP A 109 -6.06 3.60 -5.39
N LEU A 110 -4.78 3.26 -5.32
CA LEU A 110 -4.19 2.17 -6.11
C LEU A 110 -4.85 0.82 -5.83
N ARG A 111 -5.15 0.51 -4.57
CA ARG A 111 -5.86 -0.73 -4.18
C ARG A 111 -7.25 -0.77 -4.79
N HIS A 112 -8.03 0.30 -4.64
CA HIS A 112 -9.38 0.38 -5.21
C HIS A 112 -9.35 0.29 -6.75
N ASN A 113 -8.39 0.95 -7.40
CA ASN A 113 -8.22 0.89 -8.86
C ASN A 113 -7.69 -0.47 -9.36
N SER A 114 -7.16 -1.32 -8.47
CA SER A 114 -6.70 -2.67 -8.76
C SER A 114 -7.78 -3.75 -8.56
N THR A 115 -8.96 -3.39 -8.05
CA THR A 115 -10.07 -4.32 -7.81
C THR A 115 -10.64 -4.82 -9.13
N ARG A 116 -10.56 -6.14 -9.37
CA ARG A 116 -10.98 -6.77 -10.66
C ARG A 116 -12.48 -6.72 -10.88
N GLU A 117 -13.26 -6.80 -9.83
CA GLU A 117 -14.73 -6.80 -9.83
C GLU A 117 -15.33 -5.54 -10.46
N ARG A 118 -14.56 -4.45 -10.54
CA ARG A 118 -14.95 -3.20 -11.22
C ARG A 118 -14.84 -3.25 -12.75
N LEU A 119 -14.23 -4.31 -13.32
CA LEU A 119 -13.99 -4.43 -14.75
C LEU A 119 -14.99 -5.41 -15.36
N LYS A 120 -15.74 -4.98 -16.38
CA LYS A 120 -16.64 -5.88 -17.16
C LYS A 120 -15.87 -6.88 -18.02
N SER A 121 -14.65 -6.54 -18.42
CA SER A 121 -13.73 -7.40 -19.15
C SER A 121 -12.29 -7.07 -18.76
N PHE A 122 -11.41 -8.07 -18.80
CA PHE A 122 -10.00 -7.90 -18.44
C PHE A 122 -9.15 -7.95 -19.71
N THR A 123 -8.58 -6.83 -20.11
CA THR A 123 -7.83 -6.65 -21.35
C THR A 123 -6.32 -6.58 -21.10
N GLU A 124 -5.49 -6.69 -22.16
CA GLU A 124 -4.04 -6.46 -22.06
C GLU A 124 -3.69 -5.06 -21.52
N LYS A 125 -4.52 -4.04 -21.83
CA LYS A 125 -4.35 -2.69 -21.28
C LYS A 125 -4.55 -2.69 -19.76
N ASP A 126 -5.49 -3.48 -19.27
CA ASP A 126 -5.74 -3.62 -17.83
C ASP A 126 -4.60 -4.35 -17.13
N VAL A 127 -4.00 -5.38 -17.77
CA VAL A 127 -2.78 -6.04 -17.27
C VAL A 127 -1.62 -5.05 -17.15
N LYS A 128 -1.36 -4.25 -18.19
CA LYS A 128 -0.29 -3.23 -18.16
C LYS A 128 -0.53 -2.20 -17.07
N ARG A 129 -1.78 -1.74 -16.91
CA ARG A 129 -2.17 -0.80 -15.85
C ARG A 129 -1.95 -1.41 -14.47
N LEU A 130 -2.36 -2.65 -14.26
CA LEU A 130 -2.22 -3.33 -12.98
C LEU A 130 -0.75 -3.56 -12.60
N LYS A 131 0.12 -3.91 -13.57
CA LYS A 131 1.57 -3.98 -13.37
C LYS A 131 2.15 -2.62 -12.96
N LYS A 132 1.71 -1.52 -13.58
CA LYS A 132 2.10 -0.16 -13.19
C LYS A 132 1.68 0.15 -11.75
N TYR A 133 0.48 -0.23 -11.34
CA TYR A 133 -0.03 -0.02 -9.98
C TYR A 133 0.72 -0.87 -8.94
N LEU A 134 1.09 -2.11 -9.26
CA LEU A 134 1.93 -2.94 -8.39
C LEU A 134 3.31 -2.32 -8.14
N ASN A 135 3.96 -1.79 -9.18
CA ASN A 135 5.23 -1.09 -9.03
C ASN A 135 5.07 0.16 -8.14
N ALA A 136 3.99 0.93 -8.33
CA ALA A 136 3.69 2.08 -7.48
C ALA A 136 3.46 1.67 -6.02
N GLN A 137 2.70 0.61 -5.75
CA GLN A 137 2.50 0.06 -4.41
C GLN A 137 3.82 -0.41 -3.78
N ALA A 138 4.72 -1.01 -4.58
CA ALA A 138 6.05 -1.41 -4.10
C ALA A 138 6.86 -0.20 -3.63
N ILE A 139 6.87 0.90 -4.39
CA ILE A 139 7.52 2.16 -3.99
C ILE A 139 6.93 2.67 -2.67
N LEU A 140 5.61 2.76 -2.58
CA LEU A 140 4.92 3.30 -1.40
C LEU A 140 5.11 2.44 -0.14
N THR A 141 5.34 1.13 -0.26
CA THR A 141 5.49 0.22 0.88
C THR A 141 6.93 -0.12 1.22
N GLY A 142 7.88 0.19 0.32
CA GLY A 142 9.23 -0.35 0.36
C GLY A 142 9.28 -1.86 0.07
N GLY A 143 8.25 -2.38 -0.59
CA GLY A 143 8.14 -3.78 -0.97
C GLY A 143 8.67 -4.07 -2.38
N THR A 144 8.36 -5.25 -2.90
CA THR A 144 8.73 -5.69 -4.24
C THR A 144 7.50 -6.15 -5.02
N ALA A 145 7.34 -5.66 -6.24
CA ALA A 145 6.30 -6.12 -7.14
C ALA A 145 6.73 -7.39 -7.85
N ASP A 146 5.98 -8.47 -7.68
CA ASP A 146 6.10 -9.69 -8.46
C ASP A 146 5.13 -9.62 -9.65
N LEU A 147 5.65 -9.28 -10.81
CA LEU A 147 4.84 -9.03 -12.02
C LEU A 147 4.43 -10.32 -12.74
N GLU A 148 5.01 -11.47 -12.40
CA GLU A 148 4.62 -12.78 -12.94
C GLU A 148 3.39 -13.31 -12.21
N THR A 149 3.45 -13.34 -10.88
CA THR A 149 2.34 -13.78 -10.05
C THR A 149 1.33 -12.68 -9.74
N MET A 150 1.59 -11.45 -10.22
CA MET A 150 0.77 -10.27 -9.95
C MET A 150 0.56 -10.07 -8.44
N ALA A 151 1.65 -10.05 -7.68
CA ALA A 151 1.63 -9.92 -6.23
C ALA A 151 2.59 -8.82 -5.74
N LEU A 152 2.27 -8.22 -4.59
CA LEU A 152 3.15 -7.34 -3.85
C LEU A 152 3.74 -8.09 -2.67
N ARG A 153 5.06 -8.12 -2.55
CA ARG A 153 5.78 -8.70 -1.41
C ARG A 153 6.29 -7.58 -0.50
N VAL A 154 5.93 -7.63 0.76
CA VAL A 154 6.39 -6.69 1.79
C VAL A 154 7.10 -7.47 2.88
N SER A 155 8.37 -7.16 3.11
CA SER A 155 9.19 -7.80 4.14
C SER A 155 9.11 -7.02 5.46
N ARG A 156 9.00 -7.74 6.56
CA ARG A 156 9.02 -7.20 7.92
C ARG A 156 10.09 -7.95 8.74
N PRO A 157 11.13 -7.27 9.22
CA PRO A 157 12.10 -7.90 10.12
C PRO A 157 11.44 -8.24 11.47
N LEU A 158 11.79 -9.38 12.02
CA LEU A 158 11.36 -9.85 13.32
C LEU A 158 12.57 -10.30 14.13
N THR A 159 12.46 -10.21 15.44
CA THR A 159 13.47 -10.76 16.37
C THR A 159 12.72 -11.56 17.44
N ASP A 160 13.10 -12.82 17.67
CA ASP A 160 12.53 -13.59 18.78
C ASP A 160 13.07 -13.10 20.13
N MET A 161 12.52 -13.64 21.22
CA MET A 161 12.93 -13.24 22.58
C MET A 161 14.35 -13.72 22.95
N ASP A 162 14.92 -14.63 22.16
CA ASP A 162 16.29 -15.11 22.30
C ASP A 162 17.27 -14.36 21.39
N GLY A 163 16.80 -13.33 20.66
CA GLY A 163 17.61 -12.47 19.79
C GLY A 163 17.84 -13.02 18.39
N LYS A 164 17.20 -14.14 18.00
CA LYS A 164 17.31 -14.67 16.63
C LYS A 164 16.53 -13.82 15.65
N GLN A 165 17.14 -13.59 14.49
CA GLN A 165 16.54 -12.80 13.44
C GLN A 165 15.68 -13.65 12.50
N ALA A 166 14.52 -13.12 12.12
CA ALA A 166 13.64 -13.70 11.13
C ALA A 166 13.08 -12.59 10.22
N VAL A 167 12.56 -12.95 9.07
CA VAL A 167 11.87 -12.04 8.16
C VAL A 167 10.50 -12.61 7.85
N LEU A 168 9.46 -11.83 8.10
CA LEU A 168 8.11 -12.14 7.65
C LEU A 168 7.89 -11.46 6.30
N GLU A 169 7.66 -12.24 5.24
CA GLU A 169 7.15 -11.74 3.97
C GLU A 169 5.62 -11.83 3.95
N ILE A 170 4.97 -10.71 3.71
CA ILE A 170 3.53 -10.64 3.51
C ILE A 170 3.29 -10.47 2.03
N ILE A 171 2.51 -11.39 1.45
CA ILE A 171 2.19 -11.39 0.03
C ILE A 171 0.76 -10.88 -0.14
N TYR A 172 0.62 -9.80 -0.87
CA TYR A 172 -0.66 -9.15 -1.13
C TYR A 172 -1.11 -9.34 -2.58
N GLU A 173 -2.42 -9.45 -2.77
CA GLU A 173 -3.06 -9.21 -4.07
C GLU A 173 -2.95 -7.72 -4.44
N PRO A 174 -3.10 -7.36 -5.72
CA PRO A 174 -3.03 -5.97 -6.16
C PRO A 174 -4.06 -5.05 -5.50
N ASP A 175 -5.21 -5.59 -5.09
CA ASP A 175 -6.27 -4.87 -4.37
C ASP A 175 -6.02 -4.75 -2.86
N GLY A 176 -4.87 -5.25 -2.39
CA GLY A 176 -4.44 -5.17 -0.99
C GLY A 176 -4.91 -6.31 -0.10
N ARG A 177 -5.69 -7.27 -0.62
CA ARG A 177 -6.01 -8.49 0.15
C ARG A 177 -4.73 -9.29 0.38
N VAL A 178 -4.59 -9.85 1.57
CA VAL A 178 -3.46 -10.73 1.88
C VAL A 178 -3.68 -12.08 1.19
N ARG A 179 -2.69 -12.51 0.38
CA ARG A 179 -2.67 -13.83 -0.26
C ARG A 179 -2.10 -14.89 0.67
N SER A 180 -0.95 -14.61 1.27
CA SER A 180 -0.25 -15.54 2.17
C SER A 180 0.83 -14.82 2.97
N PHE A 181 1.38 -15.54 3.95
CA PHE A 181 2.52 -15.12 4.75
C PHE A 181 3.63 -16.18 4.63
N ILE A 182 4.89 -15.73 4.51
CA ILE A 182 6.07 -16.59 4.50
C ILE A 182 7.02 -16.11 5.59
N LEU A 183 7.27 -16.95 6.57
CA LEU A 183 8.27 -16.69 7.61
C LEU A 183 9.59 -17.34 7.23
N LYS A 184 10.64 -16.55 7.11
CA LYS A 184 12.02 -16.95 6.84
C LYS A 184 12.82 -16.79 8.13
N ILE A 185 13.37 -17.90 8.65
CA ILE A 185 14.13 -17.91 9.88
C ILE A 185 15.58 -18.18 9.51
N ASN A 186 16.48 -17.30 9.90
CA ASN A 186 17.90 -17.55 9.78
C ASN A 186 18.29 -18.60 10.83
N ALA A 187 18.52 -19.85 10.42
CA ALA A 187 19.18 -20.83 11.27
C ALA A 187 20.59 -20.29 11.52
N GLY A 188 20.88 -19.91 12.76
CA GLY A 188 22.22 -19.46 13.16
C GLY A 188 23.26 -20.49 12.76
N GLU A 189 24.52 -20.05 12.57
CA GLU A 189 25.65 -20.94 12.33
C GLU A 189 25.65 -22.07 13.37
N GLU A 190 25.26 -23.28 12.97
CA GLU A 190 25.62 -24.47 13.73
C GLU A 190 27.14 -24.58 13.64
N LYS A 191 27.83 -24.29 14.75
CA LYS A 191 29.22 -24.65 14.91
C LYS A 191 29.28 -26.16 14.88
N GLU A 192 29.57 -26.72 13.72
CA GLU A 192 30.10 -28.09 13.68
C GLU A 192 31.47 -28.12 14.34
N GLU A 193 31.48 -28.48 15.61
CA GLU A 193 32.66 -28.97 16.31
C GLU A 193 32.94 -30.39 15.80
N LYS A 194 33.64 -30.52 14.65
CA LYS A 194 34.47 -31.71 14.35
C LYS A 194 35.39 -31.53 13.14
N ALA A 195 36.66 -31.66 13.47
CA ALA A 195 37.78 -32.12 12.62
C ALA A 195 38.23 -31.23 11.45
N ALA A 196 39.40 -30.62 11.71
CA ALA A 196 40.31 -30.05 10.73
C ALA A 196 40.41 -30.85 9.45
N LYS A 197 40.13 -30.19 8.32
CA LYS A 197 40.91 -30.21 7.10
C LYS A 197 40.51 -29.00 6.24
N GLU A 198 41.56 -28.29 5.83
CA GLU A 198 41.52 -27.16 4.94
C GLU A 198 40.72 -27.45 3.68
N ASP A 199 39.81 -26.54 3.30
CA ASP A 199 39.75 -25.80 2.05
C ASP A 199 38.42 -25.08 1.87
N SER A 200 38.52 -23.76 1.69
CA SER A 200 37.62 -22.82 0.98
C SER A 200 36.10 -22.81 1.20
N GLU A 201 35.66 -21.69 1.80
CA GLU A 201 34.53 -20.84 1.42
C GLU A 201 33.16 -21.47 1.19
N GLY A 202 32.23 -21.11 2.08
CA GLY A 202 30.81 -21.22 1.88
C GLY A 202 30.06 -21.65 3.13
N SER A 203 29.88 -20.74 4.10
CA SER A 203 28.88 -20.96 5.14
C SER A 203 27.51 -21.01 4.49
N ILE A 204 26.93 -22.19 4.32
CA ILE A 204 25.56 -22.38 3.87
C ILE A 204 24.66 -21.90 5.02
N GLN A 205 24.13 -20.70 4.90
CA GLN A 205 23.04 -20.23 5.76
C GLN A 205 21.80 -21.07 5.43
N THR A 206 21.46 -22.03 6.25
CA THR A 206 20.21 -22.76 6.14
C THR A 206 19.07 -21.84 6.61
N THR A 207 18.17 -21.51 5.70
CA THR A 207 16.97 -20.71 5.99
C THR A 207 15.77 -21.64 6.05
N GLU A 208 15.08 -21.68 7.18
CA GLU A 208 13.78 -22.37 7.29
C GLU A 208 12.68 -21.45 6.75
N GLU A 209 11.90 -21.91 5.78
CA GLU A 209 10.72 -21.20 5.27
C GLU A 209 9.44 -21.89 5.72
N VAL A 210 8.51 -21.12 6.31
CA VAL A 210 7.21 -21.61 6.73
C VAL A 210 6.12 -20.71 6.19
N SER A 211 5.17 -21.28 5.43
CA SER A 211 4.05 -20.56 4.84
C SER A 211 2.78 -20.68 5.69
N PHE A 212 2.01 -19.59 5.75
CA PHE A 212 0.71 -19.53 6.42
C PHE A 212 -0.32 -18.92 5.45
N GLN A 213 -1.54 -19.46 5.48
CA GLN A 213 -2.61 -19.02 4.57
C GLN A 213 -3.53 -17.97 5.21
N ASP A 214 -3.52 -17.87 6.53
CA ASP A 214 -4.38 -16.96 7.27
C ASP A 214 -3.66 -16.35 8.49
N ARG A 215 -4.21 -15.24 8.99
CA ARG A 215 -3.67 -14.50 10.14
C ARG A 215 -3.60 -15.35 11.41
N SER A 216 -4.60 -16.18 11.65
CA SER A 216 -4.67 -16.99 12.89
C SER A 216 -3.59 -18.09 12.94
N SER A 217 -3.34 -18.73 11.80
CA SER A 217 -2.26 -19.71 11.69
C SER A 217 -0.88 -19.06 11.79
N LEU A 218 -0.72 -17.86 11.21
CA LEU A 218 0.50 -17.06 11.37
C LEU A 218 0.76 -16.69 12.82
N VAL A 219 -0.22 -16.13 13.53
CA VAL A 219 -0.08 -15.72 14.95
C VAL A 219 0.37 -16.91 15.79
N ARG A 220 -0.31 -18.05 15.69
CA ARG A 220 0.10 -19.30 16.40
C ARG A 220 1.51 -19.75 16.03
N GLY A 221 1.90 -19.60 14.76
CA GLY A 221 3.25 -19.94 14.27
C GLY A 221 4.32 -19.03 14.86
N LEU A 222 4.06 -17.74 15.00
CA LEU A 222 4.98 -16.76 15.60
C LEU A 222 5.11 -16.94 17.10
N GLU A 223 3.99 -17.18 17.81
CA GLU A 223 4.00 -17.48 19.25
C GLU A 223 4.82 -18.75 19.58
N LYS A 224 4.67 -19.81 18.79
CA LYS A 224 5.48 -21.04 18.93
C LYS A 224 6.98 -20.81 18.73
N ARG A 225 7.36 -19.73 18.03
CA ARG A 225 8.74 -19.33 17.77
C ARG A 225 9.22 -18.21 18.68
N ASN A 226 8.54 -18.02 19.78
CA ASN A 226 8.92 -17.06 20.82
C ASN A 226 8.99 -15.59 20.34
N ILE A 227 8.20 -15.24 19.31
CA ILE A 227 8.03 -13.84 18.88
C ILE A 227 7.10 -13.13 19.87
N SER A 228 7.50 -11.95 20.33
CA SER A 228 6.74 -11.21 21.34
C SER A 228 5.36 -10.78 20.85
N THR A 229 4.36 -10.78 21.75
CA THR A 229 3.00 -10.33 21.46
C THR A 229 2.98 -8.86 20.97
N ALA A 230 3.92 -8.02 21.41
CA ALA A 230 4.04 -6.63 20.95
C ALA A 230 4.39 -6.57 19.46
N GLN A 231 5.44 -7.30 19.03
CA GLN A 231 5.82 -7.38 17.61
C GLN A 231 4.70 -7.99 16.75
N ILE A 232 4.02 -9.03 17.24
CA ILE A 232 2.89 -9.63 16.51
C ILE A 232 1.76 -8.61 16.30
N ARG A 233 1.47 -7.76 17.28
CA ARG A 233 0.46 -6.69 17.12
C ARG A 233 0.86 -5.66 16.08
N GLU A 234 2.12 -5.23 16.07
CA GLU A 234 2.65 -4.24 15.11
C GLU A 234 2.58 -4.70 13.65
N LEU A 235 2.57 -6.01 13.39
CA LEU A 235 2.43 -6.54 12.03
C LEU A 235 1.07 -6.23 11.39
N PHE A 236 0.07 -5.87 12.19
CA PHE A 236 -1.31 -5.74 11.75
C PHE A 236 -1.90 -4.33 11.99
N VAL A 237 -1.06 -3.39 12.36
CA VAL A 237 -1.34 -1.95 12.40
C VAL A 237 -0.82 -1.31 11.11
#